data_e40a28135acaa3502fd690b78da4f2be
#
_entry.id   e40a28135acaa3502fd690b78da4f2be
#
_cell.length_a   1.000
_cell.length_b   1.000
_cell.length_c   1.000
_cell.angle_alpha   90.00
_cell.angle_beta   90.00
_cell.angle_gamma   90.00
#
_symmetry.space_group_name_H-M   'P 1'
#
loop_
_entity.id
_entity.type
_entity.pdbx_description
1 polymer ?
#
loop_
_entity_poly.entity_id
_entity_poly.type
_entity_poly.pdbx_seq_one_letter_code
_entity_poly.pdbx_strand_id
1 'polypeptide(L)'
;LWIQAWLNYHKHDECLTRHGHEFDYHGYISIDPKKTNTVFDNWTIENKPGQIYFGPGNAMHEVQVLEPYEGYRTTIGFDVHTIPNSPLYRNYEERPFGNMGLMPLL
;
A
#
# COMPACT_ATOMS: atom_id res chain seq x y z
N LEU A 1 -16.56 6.71 4.49
CA LEU A 1 -15.26 6.17 4.03
C LEU A 1 -15.23 4.65 4.15
N TRP A 2 -14.56 4.03 3.22
CA TRP A 2 -14.33 2.59 3.18
C TRP A 2 -12.86 2.29 3.09
N ILE A 3 -12.39 1.28 3.81
CA ILE A 3 -10.99 0.88 3.84
C ILE A 3 -10.84 -0.61 3.62
N GLN A 4 -9.79 -0.99 2.89
CA GLN A 4 -9.23 -2.34 2.95
C GLN A 4 -7.78 -2.25 3.37
N ALA A 5 -7.31 -3.21 4.14
CA ALA A 5 -5.95 -3.26 4.63
C ALA A 5 -5.40 -4.68 4.53
N TRP A 6 -4.10 -4.79 4.38
CA TRP A 6 -3.41 -6.08 4.29
C TRP A 6 -2.02 -5.98 4.88
N LEU A 7 -1.48 -7.12 5.24
CA LEU A 7 -0.15 -7.26 5.79
C LEU A 7 0.81 -7.67 4.68
N ASN A 8 1.93 -6.98 4.56
CA ASN A 8 3.00 -7.28 3.63
C ASN A 8 4.20 -7.87 4.35
N TYR A 9 4.68 -9.00 3.84
CA TYR A 9 5.95 -9.59 4.24
C TYR A 9 6.83 -9.78 3.00
N HIS A 10 7.98 -9.11 2.96
CA HIS A 10 8.89 -9.20 1.83
C HIS A 10 10.32 -9.47 2.30
N LYS A 11 10.96 -10.47 1.67
CA LYS A 11 12.40 -10.66 1.78
C LYS A 11 13.14 -9.61 0.97
N HIS A 12 14.45 -9.47 1.19
CA HIS A 12 15.24 -8.43 0.54
C HIS A 12 15.27 -8.52 -1.00
N ASP A 13 15.03 -9.70 -1.57
CA ASP A 13 14.98 -9.97 -3.01
C ASP A 13 13.55 -9.94 -3.61
N GLU A 14 12.54 -9.69 -2.78
CA GLU A 14 11.14 -9.58 -3.17
C GLU A 14 10.74 -8.11 -3.30
N CYS A 15 11.27 -7.43 -4.31
CA CYS A 15 11.00 -6.00 -4.50
C CYS A 15 9.59 -5.73 -5.00
N LEU A 16 8.95 -4.71 -4.44
CA LEU A 16 7.75 -4.12 -5.01
C LEU A 16 8.16 -3.22 -6.18
N THR A 17 7.78 -3.64 -7.38
CA THR A 17 8.00 -2.85 -8.61
C THR A 17 7.06 -1.63 -8.63
N ARG A 18 7.41 -0.67 -9.50
CA ARG A 18 6.63 0.55 -9.65
C ARG A 18 5.18 0.25 -10.00
N HIS A 19 4.26 0.76 -9.17
CA HIS A 19 2.82 0.55 -9.31
C HIS A 19 2.04 1.70 -8.67
N GLY A 20 0.76 1.76 -8.98
CA GLY A 20 -0.22 2.62 -8.33
C GLY A 20 -1.45 1.82 -7.94
N HIS A 21 -2.39 2.47 -7.30
CA HIS A 21 -3.63 1.86 -6.83
C HIS A 21 -4.83 2.52 -7.50
N GLU A 22 -5.84 1.72 -7.81
CA GLU A 22 -7.09 2.20 -8.45
C GLU A 22 -8.08 2.82 -7.45
N PHE A 23 -7.64 3.08 -6.24
CA PHE A 23 -8.46 3.63 -5.17
C PHE A 23 -8.23 5.13 -5.01
N ASP A 24 -9.15 5.81 -4.34
CA ASP A 24 -9.06 7.26 -4.13
C ASP A 24 -7.77 7.61 -3.37
N TYR A 25 -7.48 6.84 -2.32
CA TYR A 25 -6.29 7.03 -1.49
C TYR A 25 -5.62 5.70 -1.22
N HIS A 26 -4.33 5.78 -1.01
CA HIS A 26 -3.49 4.67 -0.61
C HIS A 26 -2.55 5.09 0.49
N GLY A 27 -2.23 4.16 1.38
CA GLY A 27 -1.23 4.41 2.41
C GLY A 27 -0.57 3.13 2.91
N TYR A 28 0.41 3.31 3.75
CA TYR A 28 1.04 2.19 4.44
C TYR A 28 1.57 2.61 5.81
N ILE A 29 1.69 1.63 6.69
CA ILE A 29 2.28 1.76 8.01
C ILE A 29 3.54 0.91 8.02
N SER A 30 4.67 1.51 8.34
CA SER A 30 5.94 0.80 8.48
C SER A 30 6.03 0.16 9.86
N ILE A 31 6.05 -1.18 9.90
CA ILE A 31 6.22 -1.95 11.15
C ILE A 31 7.69 -2.25 11.35
N ASP A 32 8.28 -2.97 10.42
CA ASP A 32 9.71 -3.26 10.34
C ASP A 32 10.15 -3.02 8.88
N PRO A 33 10.43 -1.78 8.52
CA PRO A 33 10.69 -1.41 7.12
C PRO A 33 12.08 -1.81 6.64
N LYS A 34 12.95 -2.30 7.51
CA LYS A 34 14.37 -2.51 7.19
C LYS A 34 14.97 -1.21 6.66
N LYS A 35 16.11 -1.28 5.99
CA LYS A 35 16.68 -0.10 5.30
C LYS A 35 16.12 -0.02 3.88
N THR A 36 14.99 0.63 3.77
CA THR A 36 14.29 0.81 2.50
C THR A 36 13.81 2.24 2.32
N ASN A 37 13.70 2.63 1.06
CA ASN A 37 13.01 3.84 0.66
C ASN A 37 11.75 3.48 -0.12
N THR A 38 10.73 4.32 -0.03
CA THR A 38 9.62 4.33 -0.99
C THR A 38 9.84 5.49 -1.94
N VAL A 39 9.96 5.19 -3.23
CA VAL A 39 10.33 6.15 -4.26
C VAL A 39 9.10 6.49 -5.09
N PHE A 40 8.70 7.77 -5.09
CA PHE A 40 7.67 8.36 -5.93
C PHE A 40 8.31 9.09 -7.11
N ASP A 41 7.51 9.66 -8.01
CA ASP A 41 8.03 10.36 -9.18
C ASP A 41 8.94 11.55 -8.83
N ASN A 42 8.55 12.33 -7.82
CA ASN A 42 9.22 13.60 -7.50
C ASN A 42 9.82 13.64 -6.09
N TRP A 43 9.68 12.57 -5.31
CA TRP A 43 10.13 12.55 -3.93
C TRP A 43 10.30 11.12 -3.41
N THR A 44 11.04 11.00 -2.32
CA THR A 44 11.38 9.73 -1.70
C THR A 44 11.17 9.78 -0.21
N ILE A 45 10.60 8.72 0.34
CA ILE A 45 10.45 8.53 1.78
C ILE A 45 11.52 7.55 2.26
N GLU A 46 12.31 7.93 3.24
CA GLU A 46 13.10 6.99 4.04
C GLU A 46 12.15 6.33 5.04
N ASN A 47 11.97 5.01 4.89
CA ASN A 47 11.00 4.29 5.72
C ASN A 47 11.54 4.03 7.12
N LYS A 48 10.77 4.40 8.13
CA LYS A 48 11.11 4.26 9.54
C LYS A 48 9.99 3.55 10.31
N PRO A 49 10.32 2.75 11.35
CA PRO A 49 9.29 2.11 12.17
C PRO A 49 8.27 3.10 12.74
N GLY A 50 6.99 2.73 12.67
CA GLY A 50 5.89 3.56 13.17
C GLY A 50 5.45 4.70 12.24
N GLN A 51 6.11 4.87 11.10
CA GLN A 51 5.76 5.90 10.12
C GLN A 51 4.53 5.50 9.32
N ILE A 52 3.65 6.46 9.08
CA ILE A 52 2.47 6.29 8.24
C ILE A 52 2.61 7.22 7.04
N TYR A 53 2.43 6.65 5.84
CA TYR A 53 2.21 7.40 4.62
C TYR A 53 0.73 7.33 4.24
N PHE A 54 0.20 8.43 3.72
CA PHE A 54 -1.15 8.51 3.18
C PHE A 54 -1.17 9.53 2.03
N GLY A 55 -1.65 9.11 0.89
CA GLY A 55 -1.69 9.97 -0.28
C GLY A 55 -2.64 9.49 -1.38
N PRO A 56 -2.62 10.15 -2.55
CA PRO A 56 -3.47 9.76 -3.68
C PRO A 56 -3.21 8.33 -4.12
N GLY A 57 -4.27 7.58 -4.44
CA GLY A 57 -4.15 6.19 -4.87
C GLY A 57 -3.35 6.02 -6.16
N ASN A 58 -3.44 6.98 -7.08
CA ASN A 58 -2.74 6.94 -8.36
C ASN A 58 -1.27 7.40 -8.31
N ALA A 59 -0.76 7.78 -7.14
CA ALA A 59 0.66 8.12 -7.01
C ALA A 59 1.53 6.87 -7.22
N MET A 60 2.25 6.82 -8.34
CA MET A 60 3.13 5.72 -8.67
C MET A 60 4.32 5.67 -7.73
N HIS A 61 4.64 4.48 -7.24
CA HIS A 61 5.73 4.29 -6.30
C HIS A 61 6.33 2.88 -6.40
N GLU A 62 7.54 2.76 -5.89
CA GLU A 62 8.27 1.49 -5.75
C GLU A 62 9.04 1.47 -4.44
N VAL A 63 9.42 0.30 -4.00
CA VAL A 63 10.27 0.13 -2.82
C VAL A 63 11.70 -0.16 -3.26
N GLN A 64 12.63 0.65 -2.77
CA GLN A 64 14.07 0.49 -2.98
C GLN A 64 14.70 -0.08 -1.73
N VAL A 65 15.34 -1.24 -1.85
CA VAL A 65 16.12 -1.85 -0.78
C VAL A 65 17.52 -1.25 -0.81
N LEU A 66 17.94 -0.62 0.28
CA LEU A 66 19.23 0.06 0.37
C LEU A 66 20.38 -0.85 0.76
N GLU A 67 20.09 -1.91 1.52
CA GLU A 67 21.06 -2.94 1.87
C GLU A 67 20.35 -4.29 2.08
N PRO A 68 21.02 -5.42 1.81
CA PRO A 68 20.45 -6.73 2.11
C PRO A 68 20.11 -6.87 3.59
N TYR A 69 19.06 -7.62 3.89
CA TYR A 69 18.62 -7.86 5.26
C TYR A 69 18.16 -9.31 5.43
N GLU A 70 18.23 -9.79 6.66
CA GLU A 70 17.65 -11.04 7.10
C GLU A 70 16.21 -10.85 7.54
N GLY A 71 15.38 -11.90 7.42
CA GLY A 71 13.98 -11.86 7.81
C GLY A 71 13.11 -11.11 6.79
N TYR A 72 12.06 -10.48 7.30
CA TYR A 72 11.03 -9.87 6.46
C TYR A 72 10.89 -8.38 6.73
N ARG A 73 10.84 -7.61 5.66
CA ARG A 73 10.30 -6.26 5.70
C ARG A 73 8.79 -6.38 5.91
N THR A 74 8.27 -5.70 6.93
CA THR A 74 6.87 -5.81 7.34
C THR A 74 6.20 -4.45 7.29
N THR A 75 5.10 -4.36 6.53
CA THR A 75 4.27 -3.17 6.44
C THR A 75 2.80 -3.55 6.42
N ILE A 76 1.93 -2.64 6.82
CA ILE A 76 0.50 -2.74 6.60
C ILE A 76 0.17 -1.78 5.47
N GLY A 77 -0.31 -2.30 4.34
CA GLY A 77 -0.84 -1.50 3.24
C GLY A 77 -2.33 -1.27 3.42
N PHE A 78 -2.84 -0.14 2.96
CA PHE A 78 -4.27 0.11 2.97
C PHE A 78 -4.70 1.00 1.82
N ASP A 79 -5.93 0.78 1.35
CA ASP A 79 -6.60 1.60 0.36
C ASP A 79 -7.89 2.16 0.94
N VAL A 80 -8.20 3.41 0.62
CA VAL A 80 -9.37 4.11 1.13
C VAL A 80 -10.23 4.61 -0.02
N HIS A 81 -11.52 4.39 0.11
CA HIS A 81 -12.53 4.93 -0.79
C HIS A 81 -13.44 5.89 -0.09
N THR A 82 -13.80 6.97 -0.79
CA THR A 82 -14.73 7.97 -0.29
C THR A 82 -16.19 7.63 -0.62
N ILE A 83 -16.43 6.91 -1.72
CA ILE A 83 -17.77 6.60 -2.25
C ILE A 83 -17.86 5.10 -2.55
N PRO A 84 -18.68 4.33 -1.82
CA PRO A 84 -18.82 2.89 -2.05
C PRO A 84 -19.41 2.54 -3.43
N ASN A 85 -20.15 3.45 -4.07
CA ASN A 85 -20.76 3.28 -5.39
C ASN A 85 -19.94 3.91 -6.53
N SER A 86 -18.67 4.18 -6.30
CA SER A 86 -17.74 4.66 -7.33
C SER A 86 -17.73 3.70 -8.52
N PRO A 87 -17.56 4.20 -9.77
CA PRO A 87 -17.36 3.34 -10.94
C PRO A 87 -16.24 2.33 -10.80
N LEU A 88 -15.28 2.58 -9.94
CA LEU A 88 -14.21 1.65 -9.59
C LEU A 88 -14.75 0.37 -8.92
N TYR A 89 -15.96 0.42 -8.37
CA TYR A 89 -16.60 -0.72 -7.71
C TYR A 89 -17.69 -1.39 -8.53
N ARG A 90 -17.97 -0.94 -9.74
CA ARG A 90 -19.08 -1.50 -10.54
C ARG A 90 -19.00 -2.99 -10.74
N ASN A 91 -17.76 -3.52 -10.75
CA ASN A 91 -17.50 -4.94 -10.93
C ASN A 91 -16.86 -5.55 -9.68
N TYR A 92 -17.14 -4.97 -8.54
CA TYR A 92 -16.52 -5.41 -7.29
C TYR A 92 -16.86 -6.87 -6.98
N GLU A 93 -18.11 -7.27 -7.23
CA GLU A 93 -18.56 -8.66 -7.06
C GLU A 93 -17.93 -9.62 -8.08
N GLU A 94 -17.47 -9.10 -9.22
CA GLU A 94 -16.81 -9.88 -10.26
C GLU A 94 -15.31 -10.04 -10.04
N ARG A 95 -14.74 -9.35 -9.05
CA ARG A 95 -13.33 -9.48 -8.72
C ARG A 95 -13.07 -10.85 -8.06
N PRO A 96 -11.87 -11.46 -8.27
CA PRO A 96 -11.56 -12.78 -7.73
C PRO A 96 -11.76 -12.92 -6.22
N PHE A 97 -11.69 -11.81 -5.51
CA PHE A 97 -11.82 -11.76 -4.06
C PHE A 97 -13.18 -11.21 -3.59
N GLY A 98 -14.09 -10.92 -4.50
CA GLY A 98 -15.41 -10.38 -4.16
C GLY A 98 -15.33 -9.08 -3.35
N ASN A 99 -16.21 -8.93 -2.37
CA ASN A 99 -16.23 -7.77 -1.48
C ASN A 99 -15.37 -7.95 -0.21
N MET A 100 -14.41 -8.88 -0.26
CA MET A 100 -13.52 -9.11 0.87
C MET A 100 -12.65 -7.89 1.15
N GLY A 101 -12.60 -7.54 2.39
CA GLY A 101 -11.66 -6.56 2.90
C GLY A 101 -12.13 -5.12 2.93
N LEU A 102 -13.27 -4.77 2.31
CA LEU A 102 -13.80 -3.42 2.46
C LEU A 102 -14.64 -3.31 3.72
N MET A 103 -14.24 -2.40 4.59
CA MET A 103 -14.92 -2.12 5.83
C MET A 103 -15.29 -0.64 5.91
N PRO A 104 -16.45 -0.29 6.50
CA PRO A 104 -16.73 1.12 6.80
C PRO A 104 -15.66 1.67 7.75
N LEU A 105 -15.09 2.82 7.42
CA LEU A 105 -14.17 3.52 8.29
C LEU A 105 -14.87 4.62 9.09
N LEU A 106 -15.81 5.29 8.45
CA LEU A 106 -16.68 6.30 9.05
C LEU A 106 -18.05 6.29 8.35
#